data_e6cd3b3d2fd710454db19a28163a9ad1
#
_entry.id   e6cd3b3d2fd710454db19a28163a9ad1
#
_cell.length_a   1.000
_cell.length_b   1.000
_cell.length_c   1.000
_cell.angle_alpha   90.00
_cell.angle_beta   90.00
_cell.angle_gamma   90.00
#
_symmetry.space_group_name_H-M   'P 1'
#
loop_
_entity.id
_entity.type
_entity.pdbx_description
1 polymer ?
#
loop_
_entity_poly.entity_id
_entity_poly.type
_entity_poly.pdbx_seq_one_letter_code
_entity_poly.pdbx_strand_id
1 'polypeptide(L)'
;MKLSKKNEALNIIEPSYLASLSSLLWVALYYLPIGGALLRLILPLPIILLHLRRGTRTAFEGLILQFLLLFILMGPIRGTLFLFPYGILAFWLGWSWFKEKNWWLSWSVGFILGTLGFFIRVFALSTLVGDNLWIIITRASFGLIDKFVGLLNLPFSPSIIIIQLVAILLIIFQEMVYVLTIHILAYSLFPRLNSNIPDPPKMINGFVDIGL
;
A
#
# COMPACT_ATOMS: atom_id res chain seq x y z
N MET A 1 30.87 -23.86 7.40
CA MET A 1 29.77 -24.46 8.19
C MET A 1 29.04 -23.49 9.15
N LYS A 2 29.73 -22.61 9.92
CA LYS A 2 29.06 -21.61 10.80
C LYS A 2 28.25 -20.52 10.04
N LEU A 3 28.72 -20.06 8.88
CA LEU A 3 28.02 -19.02 8.09
C LEU A 3 26.70 -19.53 7.47
N SER A 4 26.62 -20.83 7.10
CA SER A 4 25.38 -21.45 6.60
C SER A 4 24.30 -21.49 7.68
N LYS A 5 24.63 -21.95 8.89
CA LYS A 5 23.67 -22.00 10.01
C LYS A 5 23.17 -20.62 10.44
N LYS A 6 24.02 -19.57 10.37
CA LYS A 6 23.60 -18.20 10.67
C LYS A 6 22.61 -17.69 9.65
N ASN A 7 22.81 -17.99 8.36
CA ASN A 7 21.89 -17.59 7.30
C ASN A 7 20.55 -18.33 7.39
N GLU A 8 20.56 -19.62 7.74
CA GLU A 8 19.36 -20.41 7.97
C GLU A 8 18.53 -19.86 9.13
N ALA A 9 19.17 -19.54 10.25
CA ALA A 9 18.46 -18.92 11.39
C ALA A 9 17.85 -17.57 11.03
N LEU A 10 18.56 -16.72 10.29
CA LEU A 10 18.06 -15.43 9.86
C LEU A 10 16.89 -15.53 8.86
N ASN A 11 16.85 -16.59 8.03
CA ASN A 11 15.72 -16.84 7.12
C ASN A 11 14.42 -17.23 7.84
N ILE A 12 14.50 -17.59 9.13
CA ILE A 12 13.33 -17.86 9.99
C ILE A 12 12.99 -16.62 10.84
N ILE A 13 14.00 -16.00 11.42
CA ILE A 13 13.82 -14.90 12.38
C ILE A 13 13.32 -13.63 11.69
N GLU A 14 13.91 -13.23 10.56
CA GLU A 14 13.52 -11.98 9.87
C GLU A 14 12.09 -12.00 9.34
N PRO A 15 11.60 -13.07 8.67
CA PRO A 15 10.20 -13.14 8.27
C PRO A 15 9.24 -13.03 9.44
N SER A 16 9.54 -13.75 10.55
CA SER A 16 8.69 -13.72 11.74
C SER A 16 8.62 -12.32 12.35
N TYR A 17 9.76 -11.65 12.47
CA TYR A 17 9.85 -10.30 13.05
C TYR A 17 9.17 -9.26 12.14
N LEU A 18 9.47 -9.24 10.84
CA LEU A 18 8.93 -8.24 9.91
C LEU A 18 7.43 -8.46 9.62
N ALA A 19 6.98 -9.72 9.55
CA ALA A 19 5.56 -10.02 9.45
C ALA A 19 4.79 -9.61 10.72
N SER A 20 5.35 -9.85 11.90
CA SER A 20 4.75 -9.39 13.16
C SER A 20 4.68 -7.87 13.25
N LEU A 21 5.77 -7.17 12.86
CA LEU A 21 5.78 -5.71 12.83
C LEU A 21 4.69 -5.15 11.89
N SER A 22 4.59 -5.68 10.67
CA SER A 22 3.55 -5.25 9.72
C SER A 22 2.14 -5.60 10.23
N SER A 23 1.96 -6.74 10.92
CA SER A 23 0.69 -7.10 11.55
C SER A 23 0.31 -6.13 12.66
N LEU A 24 1.26 -5.74 13.51
CA LEU A 24 1.04 -4.75 14.57
C LEU A 24 0.66 -3.38 13.99
N LEU A 25 1.30 -2.95 12.90
CA LEU A 25 0.93 -1.72 12.20
C LEU A 25 -0.51 -1.76 11.67
N TRP A 26 -0.95 -2.91 11.15
CA TRP A 26 -2.33 -3.10 10.70
C TRP A 26 -3.33 -3.05 11.86
N VAL A 27 -3.02 -3.72 12.97
CA VAL A 27 -3.84 -3.66 14.19
C VAL A 27 -3.90 -2.22 14.70
N ALA A 28 -2.76 -1.54 14.78
CA ALA A 28 -2.67 -0.14 15.20
C ALA A 28 -3.52 0.79 14.34
N LEU A 29 -3.55 0.57 13.00
CA LEU A 29 -4.36 1.35 12.07
C LEU A 29 -5.87 1.31 12.40
N TYR A 30 -6.36 0.20 12.97
CA TYR A 30 -7.77 0.05 13.33
C TYR A 30 -8.11 0.58 14.72
N TYR A 31 -7.18 0.50 15.67
CA TYR A 31 -7.46 0.80 17.08
C TYR A 31 -6.91 2.15 17.54
N LEU A 32 -5.92 2.71 16.82
CA LEU A 32 -5.41 4.04 17.16
C LEU A 32 -6.18 5.12 16.40
N PRO A 33 -6.70 6.14 17.10
CA PRO A 33 -7.46 7.23 16.47
C PRO A 33 -6.55 8.22 15.71
N ILE A 34 -5.24 8.13 15.89
CA ILE A 34 -4.27 9.10 15.38
C ILE A 34 -3.25 8.40 14.46
N GLY A 35 -2.83 9.09 13.41
CA GLY A 35 -1.73 8.60 12.55
C GLY A 35 -2.12 7.62 11.45
N GLY A 36 -3.41 7.39 11.21
CA GLY A 36 -3.87 6.41 10.22
C GLY A 36 -3.27 6.55 8.82
N ALA A 37 -3.03 7.78 8.35
CA ALA A 37 -2.39 8.03 7.06
C ALA A 37 -0.92 7.59 7.05
N LEU A 38 -0.15 7.92 8.11
CA LEU A 38 1.25 7.53 8.25
C LEU A 38 1.39 6.01 8.40
N LEU A 39 0.54 5.39 9.21
CA LEU A 39 0.55 3.93 9.39
C LEU A 39 0.29 3.20 8.07
N ARG A 40 -0.61 3.72 7.22
CA ARG A 40 -0.85 3.16 5.89
C ARG A 40 0.37 3.21 4.99
N LEU A 41 1.16 4.30 5.05
CA LEU A 41 2.38 4.45 4.25
C LEU A 41 3.48 3.49 4.69
N ILE A 42 3.62 3.26 5.99
CA ILE A 42 4.65 2.39 6.56
C ILE A 42 4.28 0.91 6.43
N LEU A 43 3.00 0.59 6.38
CA LEU A 43 2.45 -0.77 6.42
C LEU A 43 3.09 -1.76 5.42
N PRO A 44 3.31 -1.42 4.14
CA PRO A 44 3.91 -2.35 3.17
C PRO A 44 5.43 -2.51 3.34
N LEU A 45 6.12 -1.54 3.98
CA LEU A 45 7.58 -1.47 4.03
C LEU A 45 8.26 -2.70 4.66
N PRO A 46 7.77 -3.31 5.76
CA PRO A 46 8.42 -4.48 6.34
C PRO A 46 8.49 -5.68 5.39
N ILE A 47 7.42 -5.93 4.63
CA ILE A 47 7.39 -7.03 3.65
C ILE A 47 8.27 -6.72 2.43
N ILE A 48 8.29 -5.47 1.98
CA ILE A 48 9.21 -5.02 0.93
C ILE A 48 10.66 -5.21 1.37
N LEU A 49 11.00 -4.79 2.59
CA LEU A 49 12.34 -4.94 3.15
C LEU A 49 12.75 -6.41 3.27
N LEU A 50 11.83 -7.28 3.69
CA LEU A 50 12.06 -8.72 3.73
C LEU A 50 12.38 -9.26 2.34
N HIS A 51 11.68 -8.79 1.31
CA HIS A 51 11.91 -9.19 -0.07
C HIS A 51 13.32 -8.81 -0.55
N LEU A 52 13.75 -7.58 -0.28
CA LEU A 52 15.08 -7.09 -0.67
C LEU A 52 16.21 -7.85 0.05
N ARG A 53 16.00 -8.23 1.32
CA ARG A 53 17.02 -8.90 2.12
C ARG A 53 17.10 -10.40 1.90
N ARG A 54 15.99 -11.06 1.71
CA ARG A 54 15.88 -12.53 1.73
C ARG A 54 15.32 -13.15 0.45
N GLY A 55 14.91 -12.31 -0.49
CA GLY A 55 14.39 -12.73 -1.78
C GLY A 55 12.92 -13.13 -1.75
N THR A 56 12.42 -13.51 -2.93
CA THR A 56 11.00 -13.70 -3.22
C THR A 56 10.33 -14.79 -2.38
N ARG A 57 11.02 -15.92 -2.19
CA ARG A 57 10.45 -17.07 -1.46
C ARG A 57 10.19 -16.71 0.01
N THR A 58 11.19 -16.16 0.68
CA THR A 58 11.09 -15.78 2.09
C THR A 58 10.10 -14.63 2.30
N ALA A 59 10.01 -13.69 1.35
CA ALA A 59 9.00 -12.63 1.39
C ALA A 59 7.57 -13.18 1.26
N PHE A 60 7.37 -14.19 0.42
CA PHE A 60 6.08 -14.86 0.29
C PHE A 60 5.70 -15.62 1.57
N GLU A 61 6.65 -16.32 2.17
CA GLU A 61 6.48 -16.98 3.49
C GLU A 61 6.12 -15.96 4.57
N GLY A 62 6.80 -14.79 4.58
CA GLY A 62 6.49 -13.68 5.49
C GLY A 62 5.11 -13.07 5.27
N LEU A 63 4.67 -12.93 4.03
CA LEU A 63 3.31 -12.45 3.70
C LEU A 63 2.23 -13.43 4.17
N ILE A 64 2.45 -14.74 3.98
CA ILE A 64 1.55 -15.79 4.50
C ILE A 64 1.51 -15.73 6.03
N LEU A 65 2.66 -15.62 6.68
CA LEU A 65 2.74 -15.53 8.13
C LEU A 65 1.98 -14.30 8.64
N GLN A 66 2.16 -13.15 8.00
CA GLN A 66 1.42 -11.94 8.34
C GLN A 66 -0.09 -12.13 8.17
N PHE A 67 -0.52 -12.73 7.06
CA PHE A 67 -1.94 -13.02 6.83
C PHE A 67 -2.51 -13.91 7.93
N LEU A 68 -1.81 -15.00 8.31
CA LEU A 68 -2.24 -15.89 9.37
C LEU A 68 -2.29 -15.20 10.74
N LEU A 69 -1.31 -14.36 11.06
CA LEU A 69 -1.32 -13.56 12.28
C LEU A 69 -2.54 -12.64 12.33
N LEU A 70 -2.82 -11.93 11.23
CA LEU A 70 -3.97 -11.04 11.16
C LEU A 70 -5.31 -11.79 11.18
N PHE A 71 -5.34 -12.98 10.57
CA PHE A 71 -6.52 -13.85 10.61
C PHE A 71 -6.87 -14.26 12.05
N ILE A 72 -5.85 -14.57 12.86
CA ILE A 72 -6.01 -14.94 14.28
C ILE A 72 -6.35 -13.70 15.13
N LEU A 73 -5.63 -12.59 14.95
CA LEU A 73 -5.76 -11.40 15.80
C LEU A 73 -7.01 -10.57 15.53
N MET A 74 -7.42 -10.47 14.28
CA MET A 74 -8.49 -9.57 13.83
C MET A 74 -9.67 -10.28 13.18
N GLY A 75 -9.58 -11.60 13.05
CA GLY A 75 -10.56 -12.43 12.36
C GLY A 75 -10.40 -12.51 10.86
N PRO A 76 -11.12 -13.46 10.21
CA PRO A 76 -10.91 -13.80 8.80
C PRO A 76 -11.15 -12.63 7.84
N ILE A 77 -12.16 -11.81 8.12
CA ILE A 77 -12.54 -10.69 7.25
C ILE A 77 -11.43 -9.64 7.21
N ARG A 78 -11.02 -9.12 8.38
CA ARG A 78 -10.02 -8.05 8.47
C ARG A 78 -8.62 -8.54 8.05
N GLY A 79 -8.29 -9.80 8.33
CA GLY A 79 -7.04 -10.41 7.87
C GLY A 79 -6.98 -10.51 6.34
N THR A 80 -8.08 -10.94 5.70
CA THR A 80 -8.16 -11.01 4.23
C THR A 80 -8.13 -9.62 3.58
N LEU A 81 -8.78 -8.62 4.19
CA LEU A 81 -8.79 -7.25 3.68
C LEU A 81 -7.40 -6.58 3.69
N PHE A 82 -6.47 -7.07 4.50
CA PHE A 82 -5.08 -6.63 4.45
C PHE A 82 -4.42 -6.98 3.11
N LEU A 83 -4.68 -8.17 2.55
CA LEU A 83 -4.07 -8.59 1.29
C LEU A 83 -4.39 -7.62 0.14
N PHE A 84 -5.58 -6.99 0.18
CA PHE A 84 -6.06 -6.06 -0.84
C PHE A 84 -6.23 -4.64 -0.26
N PRO A 85 -5.47 -3.65 -0.70
CA PRO A 85 -4.38 -3.69 -1.69
C PRO A 85 -2.98 -3.97 -1.11
N TYR A 86 -2.78 -3.87 0.20
CA TYR A 86 -1.48 -3.68 0.86
C TYR A 86 -0.52 -4.86 0.70
N GLY A 87 -0.98 -6.08 0.92
CA GLY A 87 -0.14 -7.28 0.82
C GLY A 87 0.38 -7.52 -0.59
N ILE A 88 -0.52 -7.44 -1.59
CA ILE A 88 -0.17 -7.62 -3.01
C ILE A 88 0.76 -6.50 -3.48
N LEU A 89 0.49 -5.25 -3.08
CA LEU A 89 1.33 -4.10 -3.42
C LEU A 89 2.73 -4.26 -2.81
N ALA A 90 2.83 -4.63 -1.53
CA ALA A 90 4.10 -4.86 -0.86
C ALA A 90 4.93 -5.95 -1.56
N PHE A 91 4.28 -7.04 -1.93
CA PHE A 91 4.94 -8.13 -2.65
C PHE A 91 5.42 -7.71 -4.05
N TRP A 92 4.58 -6.97 -4.80
CA TRP A 92 4.94 -6.46 -6.12
C TRP A 92 6.12 -5.48 -6.06
N LEU A 93 6.07 -4.48 -5.18
CA LEU A 93 7.14 -3.49 -5.05
C LEU A 93 8.46 -4.16 -4.61
N GLY A 94 8.40 -5.05 -3.62
CA GLY A 94 9.56 -5.82 -3.19
C GLY A 94 10.17 -6.65 -4.31
N TRP A 95 9.34 -7.35 -5.09
CA TRP A 95 9.80 -8.15 -6.22
C TRP A 95 10.40 -7.27 -7.34
N SER A 96 9.77 -6.18 -7.67
CA SER A 96 10.23 -5.30 -8.75
C SER A 96 11.59 -4.67 -8.41
N TRP A 97 11.79 -4.24 -7.19
CA TRP A 97 13.04 -3.66 -6.72
C TRP A 97 14.14 -4.72 -6.52
N PHE A 98 13.80 -5.89 -6.00
CA PHE A 98 14.73 -7.02 -5.92
C PHE A 98 15.25 -7.46 -7.30
N LYS A 99 14.45 -7.29 -8.35
CA LYS A 99 14.82 -7.56 -9.75
C LYS A 99 15.35 -6.34 -10.48
N GLU A 100 15.66 -5.25 -9.78
CA GLU A 100 16.19 -4.01 -10.33
C GLU A 100 15.36 -3.47 -11.52
N LYS A 101 14.03 -3.65 -11.45
CA LYS A 101 13.13 -3.17 -12.51
C LYS A 101 13.08 -1.65 -12.53
N ASN A 102 12.76 -1.10 -13.72
CA ASN A 102 12.60 0.34 -13.90
C ASN A 102 11.58 0.92 -12.90
N TRP A 103 11.95 2.05 -12.30
CA TRP A 103 11.16 2.78 -11.31
C TRP A 103 9.75 3.10 -11.79
N TRP A 104 9.62 3.55 -13.05
CA TRP A 104 8.33 3.82 -13.68
C TRP A 104 7.46 2.56 -13.83
N LEU A 105 8.08 1.42 -14.14
CA LEU A 105 7.37 0.15 -14.24
C LEU A 105 6.85 -0.28 -12.87
N SER A 106 7.70 -0.21 -11.82
CA SER A 106 7.27 -0.59 -10.46
C SER A 106 6.14 0.31 -9.97
N TRP A 107 6.21 1.62 -10.24
CA TRP A 107 5.18 2.59 -9.89
C TRP A 107 3.88 2.37 -10.68
N SER A 108 3.96 2.25 -12.03
CA SER A 108 2.77 2.11 -12.89
C SER A 108 1.98 0.85 -12.57
N VAL A 109 2.65 -0.31 -12.47
CA VAL A 109 1.96 -1.54 -12.09
C VAL A 109 1.52 -1.47 -10.63
N GLY A 110 2.30 -0.83 -9.76
CA GLY A 110 1.95 -0.64 -8.35
C GLY A 110 0.63 0.08 -8.16
N PHE A 111 0.41 1.22 -8.81
CA PHE A 111 -0.85 1.95 -8.65
C PHE A 111 -2.04 1.24 -9.31
N ILE A 112 -1.82 0.50 -10.41
CA ILE A 112 -2.88 -0.34 -11.01
C ILE A 112 -3.31 -1.43 -10.02
N LEU A 113 -2.34 -2.14 -9.42
CA LEU A 113 -2.62 -3.15 -8.39
C LEU A 113 -3.29 -2.55 -7.15
N GLY A 114 -2.85 -1.36 -6.72
CA GLY A 114 -3.47 -0.60 -5.64
C GLY A 114 -4.94 -0.27 -5.94
N THR A 115 -5.20 0.29 -7.13
CA THR A 115 -6.55 0.62 -7.60
C THR A 115 -7.45 -0.62 -7.67
N LEU A 116 -6.98 -1.70 -8.28
CA LEU A 116 -7.73 -2.97 -8.34
C LEU A 116 -7.99 -3.53 -6.94
N GLY A 117 -6.97 -3.52 -6.07
CA GLY A 117 -7.11 -3.96 -4.69
C GLY A 117 -8.11 -3.10 -3.90
N PHE A 118 -8.15 -1.78 -4.14
CA PHE A 118 -9.15 -0.89 -3.56
C PHE A 118 -10.57 -1.30 -3.97
N PHE A 119 -10.83 -1.54 -5.26
CA PHE A 119 -12.13 -1.96 -5.73
C PHE A 119 -12.54 -3.34 -5.19
N ILE A 120 -11.61 -4.30 -5.16
CA ILE A 120 -11.85 -5.62 -4.54
C ILE A 120 -12.26 -5.44 -3.07
N ARG A 121 -11.57 -4.58 -2.34
CA ARG A 121 -11.87 -4.28 -0.94
C ARG A 121 -13.24 -3.62 -0.77
N VAL A 122 -13.59 -2.64 -1.60
CA VAL A 122 -14.92 -1.99 -1.58
C VAL A 122 -16.02 -3.02 -1.85
N PHE A 123 -15.84 -3.87 -2.85
CA PHE A 123 -16.80 -4.93 -3.17
C PHE A 123 -16.95 -5.93 -2.01
N ALA A 124 -15.82 -6.42 -1.48
CA ALA A 124 -15.84 -7.36 -0.34
C ALA A 124 -16.52 -6.77 0.89
N LEU A 125 -16.21 -5.51 1.23
CA LEU A 125 -16.85 -4.82 2.36
C LEU A 125 -18.33 -4.56 2.11
N SER A 126 -18.72 -4.20 0.88
CA SER A 126 -20.14 -3.99 0.53
C SER A 126 -20.96 -5.26 0.73
N THR A 127 -20.43 -6.41 0.32
CA THR A 127 -21.10 -7.71 0.50
C THR A 127 -21.19 -8.13 1.98
N LEU A 128 -20.19 -7.79 2.79
CA LEU A 128 -20.13 -8.16 4.20
C LEU A 128 -21.01 -7.29 5.10
N VAL A 129 -21.05 -6.00 4.81
CA VAL A 129 -21.85 -5.02 5.59
C VAL A 129 -23.31 -5.03 5.15
N GLY A 130 -23.61 -5.49 3.94
CA GLY A 130 -24.94 -5.45 3.34
C GLY A 130 -25.30 -4.08 2.75
N ASP A 131 -24.39 -3.11 2.82
CA ASP A 131 -24.56 -1.75 2.29
C ASP A 131 -23.66 -1.54 1.06
N ASN A 132 -24.15 -0.81 0.08
CA ASN A 132 -23.36 -0.48 -1.10
C ASN A 132 -22.38 0.68 -0.79
N LEU A 133 -21.13 0.33 -0.43
CA LEU A 133 -20.08 1.31 -0.11
C LEU A 133 -19.73 2.21 -1.31
N TRP A 134 -20.00 1.78 -2.54
CA TRP A 134 -19.84 2.61 -3.72
C TRP A 134 -20.73 3.86 -3.69
N ILE A 135 -21.95 3.75 -3.14
CA ILE A 135 -22.84 4.89 -2.95
C ILE A 135 -22.23 5.92 -1.98
N ILE A 136 -21.56 5.48 -0.93
CA ILE A 136 -20.88 6.37 0.02
C ILE A 136 -19.74 7.13 -0.67
N ILE A 137 -18.93 6.43 -1.47
CA ILE A 137 -17.82 7.02 -2.23
C ILE A 137 -18.33 8.04 -3.25
N THR A 138 -19.38 7.70 -4.00
CA THR A 138 -19.97 8.60 -5.00
C THR A 138 -20.63 9.82 -4.35
N ARG A 139 -21.26 9.69 -3.19
CA ARG A 139 -21.78 10.84 -2.42
C ARG A 139 -20.64 11.78 -1.96
N ALA A 140 -19.53 11.23 -1.48
CA ALA A 140 -18.37 12.03 -1.10
C ALA A 140 -17.81 12.80 -2.31
N SER A 141 -17.73 12.15 -3.47
CA SER A 141 -17.29 12.76 -4.73
C SER A 141 -18.27 13.84 -5.20
N PHE A 142 -19.58 13.63 -5.08
CA PHE A 142 -20.57 14.65 -5.35
C PHE A 142 -20.37 15.88 -4.47
N GLY A 143 -20.17 15.69 -3.16
CA GLY A 143 -19.90 16.80 -2.23
C GLY A 143 -18.66 17.62 -2.57
N LEU A 144 -17.62 16.99 -3.13
CA LEU A 144 -16.44 17.70 -3.66
C LEU A 144 -16.80 18.51 -4.91
N ILE A 145 -17.48 17.91 -5.88
CA ILE A 145 -17.90 18.60 -7.12
C ILE A 145 -18.78 19.79 -6.76
N ASP A 146 -19.77 19.61 -5.90
CA ASP A 146 -20.71 20.66 -5.47
C ASP A 146 -19.99 21.86 -4.85
N LYS A 147 -18.98 21.60 -3.99
CA LYS A 147 -18.13 22.65 -3.43
C LYS A 147 -17.35 23.42 -4.50
N PHE A 148 -16.78 22.72 -5.50
CA PHE A 148 -16.06 23.37 -6.61
C PHE A 148 -16.99 24.19 -7.50
N VAL A 149 -18.15 23.63 -7.84
CA VAL A 149 -19.18 24.32 -8.63
C VAL A 149 -19.67 25.57 -7.92
N GLY A 150 -19.94 25.47 -6.61
CA GLY A 150 -20.36 26.60 -5.78
C GLY A 150 -19.28 27.70 -5.65
N LEU A 151 -18.00 27.30 -5.51
CA LEU A 151 -16.88 28.21 -5.40
C LEU A 151 -16.64 29.01 -6.70
N LEU A 152 -16.91 28.40 -7.83
CA LEU A 152 -16.77 29.01 -9.17
C LEU A 152 -18.06 29.64 -9.69
N ASN A 153 -19.13 29.60 -8.90
CA ASN A 153 -20.48 30.09 -9.29
C ASN A 153 -20.97 29.57 -10.66
N LEU A 154 -20.67 28.29 -10.97
CA LEU A 154 -21.04 27.68 -12.24
C LEU A 154 -22.50 27.19 -12.17
N PRO A 155 -23.35 27.47 -13.18
CA PRO A 155 -24.70 26.89 -13.26
C PRO A 155 -24.63 25.46 -13.80
N PHE A 156 -24.00 24.54 -13.02
CA PHE A 156 -23.74 23.16 -13.45
C PHE A 156 -24.27 22.17 -12.42
N SER A 157 -25.17 21.27 -12.86
CA SER A 157 -25.66 20.14 -12.09
C SER A 157 -25.02 18.85 -12.64
N PRO A 158 -24.11 18.19 -11.89
CA PRO A 158 -23.42 17.02 -12.39
C PRO A 158 -24.36 15.83 -12.56
N SER A 159 -24.32 15.16 -13.69
CA SER A 159 -25.02 13.89 -13.90
C SER A 159 -24.37 12.78 -13.07
N ILE A 160 -25.10 11.69 -12.81
CA ILE A 160 -24.60 10.56 -12.03
C ILE A 160 -23.34 9.94 -12.68
N ILE A 161 -23.25 9.94 -14.00
CA ILE A 161 -22.09 9.43 -14.75
C ILE A 161 -20.85 10.27 -14.45
N ILE A 162 -20.98 11.60 -14.45
CA ILE A 162 -19.88 12.51 -14.11
C ILE A 162 -19.40 12.28 -12.68
N ILE A 163 -20.32 12.11 -11.73
CA ILE A 163 -20.00 11.85 -10.32
C ILE A 163 -19.20 10.54 -10.20
N GLN A 164 -19.63 9.48 -10.88
CA GLN A 164 -18.94 8.19 -10.87
C GLN A 164 -17.55 8.27 -11.52
N LEU A 165 -17.42 8.96 -12.66
CA LEU A 165 -16.13 9.16 -13.31
C LEU A 165 -15.16 9.94 -12.42
N VAL A 166 -15.62 11.01 -11.77
CA VAL A 166 -14.80 11.76 -10.81
C VAL A 166 -14.39 10.89 -9.63
N ALA A 167 -15.28 10.05 -9.10
CA ALA A 167 -14.97 9.12 -8.03
C ALA A 167 -13.85 8.15 -8.44
N ILE A 168 -13.92 7.56 -9.63
CA ILE A 168 -12.90 6.65 -10.16
C ILE A 168 -11.56 7.39 -10.35
N LEU A 169 -11.58 8.58 -10.94
CA LEU A 169 -10.37 9.38 -11.17
C LEU A 169 -9.70 9.77 -9.85
N LEU A 170 -10.48 10.14 -8.83
CA LEU A 170 -9.95 10.46 -7.50
C LEU A 170 -9.28 9.24 -6.85
N ILE A 171 -9.87 8.04 -6.98
CA ILE A 171 -9.28 6.80 -6.47
C ILE A 171 -7.96 6.51 -7.19
N ILE A 172 -7.93 6.57 -8.52
CA ILE A 172 -6.71 6.35 -9.31
C ILE A 172 -5.63 7.36 -8.89
N PHE A 173 -5.98 8.64 -8.81
CA PHE A 173 -5.05 9.69 -8.39
C PHE A 173 -4.51 9.46 -6.98
N GLN A 174 -5.37 9.08 -6.04
CA GLN A 174 -4.97 8.73 -4.68
C GLN A 174 -3.96 7.56 -4.66
N GLU A 175 -4.21 6.50 -5.42
CA GLU A 175 -3.31 5.35 -5.50
C GLU A 175 -1.98 5.70 -6.20
N MET A 176 -2.01 6.54 -7.23
CA MET A 176 -0.79 7.06 -7.86
C MET A 176 0.10 7.81 -6.86
N VAL A 177 -0.49 8.71 -6.09
CA VAL A 177 0.22 9.49 -5.05
C VAL A 177 0.70 8.56 -3.93
N TYR A 178 -0.13 7.63 -3.50
CA TYR A 178 0.19 6.67 -2.44
C TYR A 178 1.41 5.82 -2.80
N VAL A 179 1.41 5.21 -3.99
CA VAL A 179 2.54 4.37 -4.45
C VAL A 179 3.80 5.20 -4.67
N LEU A 180 3.68 6.43 -5.20
CA LEU A 180 4.81 7.36 -5.33
C LEU A 180 5.43 7.68 -3.97
N THR A 181 4.58 7.96 -2.98
CA THR A 181 5.04 8.27 -1.61
C THR A 181 5.75 7.08 -0.98
N ILE A 182 5.27 5.84 -1.21
CA ILE A 182 5.98 4.63 -0.75
C ILE A 182 7.37 4.52 -1.39
N HIS A 183 7.51 4.83 -2.70
CA HIS A 183 8.81 4.81 -3.38
C HIS A 183 9.78 5.82 -2.75
N ILE A 184 9.35 7.06 -2.53
CA ILE A 184 10.18 8.11 -1.91
C ILE A 184 10.56 7.71 -0.48
N LEU A 185 9.60 7.22 0.30
CA LEU A 185 9.84 6.81 1.68
C LEU A 185 10.80 5.62 1.76
N ALA A 186 10.65 4.62 0.89
CA ALA A 186 11.54 3.48 0.83
C ALA A 186 12.96 3.90 0.40
N TYR A 187 13.10 4.79 -0.58
CA TYR A 187 14.39 5.32 -1.01
C TYR A 187 15.14 6.05 0.12
N SER A 188 14.41 6.79 0.96
CA SER A 188 14.99 7.49 2.11
C SER A 188 15.34 6.57 3.29
N LEU A 189 14.53 5.51 3.55
CA LEU A 189 14.68 4.67 4.74
C LEU A 189 15.56 3.44 4.51
N PHE A 190 15.46 2.78 3.36
CA PHE A 190 16.10 1.47 3.14
C PHE A 190 17.61 1.50 3.09
N PRO A 191 18.30 2.55 2.56
CA PRO A 191 19.75 2.65 2.66
C PRO A 191 20.25 2.63 4.11
N ARG A 192 19.52 3.27 5.03
CA ARG A 192 19.82 3.24 6.48
C ARG A 192 19.64 1.85 7.11
N LEU A 193 18.90 0.99 6.43
CA LEU A 193 18.66 -0.41 6.82
C LEU A 193 19.52 -1.41 6.02
N ASN A 194 20.59 -0.95 5.36
CA ASN A 194 21.48 -1.76 4.50
C ASN A 194 20.73 -2.51 3.38
N SER A 195 19.72 -1.85 2.79
CA SER A 195 18.97 -2.37 1.66
C SER A 195 18.75 -1.25 0.66
N ASN A 196 19.17 -1.43 -0.58
CA ASN A 196 19.04 -0.40 -1.60
C ASN A 196 17.90 -0.75 -2.54
N ILE A 197 17.26 0.27 -3.07
CA ILE A 197 16.30 0.18 -4.17
C ILE A 197 16.87 0.90 -5.40
N PRO A 198 16.35 0.61 -6.61
CA PRO A 198 16.76 1.32 -7.82
C PRO A 198 16.67 2.84 -7.67
N ASP A 199 17.62 3.55 -8.30
CA ASP A 199 17.67 5.01 -8.22
C ASP A 199 16.42 5.65 -8.85
N PRO A 200 15.92 6.74 -8.25
CA PRO A 200 14.79 7.47 -8.81
C PRO A 200 15.19 8.17 -10.11
N PRO A 201 14.21 8.41 -11.01
CA PRO A 201 14.44 9.19 -12.22
C PRO A 201 14.93 10.60 -11.88
N LYS A 202 15.76 11.18 -12.76
CA LYS A 202 16.36 12.53 -12.56
C LYS A 202 15.34 13.63 -12.21
N MET A 203 14.09 13.50 -12.67
CA MET A 203 13.01 14.45 -12.37
C MET A 203 12.60 14.45 -10.88
N ILE A 204 12.84 13.37 -10.15
CA ILE A 204 12.42 13.18 -8.76
C ILE A 204 13.60 13.40 -7.79
N ASN A 205 14.85 13.28 -8.28
CA ASN A 205 16.05 13.48 -7.46
C ASN A 205 16.02 14.83 -6.69
N GLY A 206 15.57 15.92 -7.35
CA GLY A 206 15.46 17.22 -6.69
C GLY A 206 14.49 17.29 -5.51
N PHE A 207 13.51 16.40 -5.42
CA PHE A 207 12.60 16.30 -4.28
C PHE A 207 13.14 15.39 -3.17
N VAL A 208 14.00 14.45 -3.52
CA VAL A 208 14.56 13.47 -2.59
C VAL A 208 15.79 14.03 -1.89
N ASP A 209 16.62 14.80 -2.59
CA ASP A 209 17.84 15.42 -2.03
C ASP A 209 17.56 16.53 -1.01
N ILE A 210 16.32 17.08 -0.97
CA ILE A 210 15.90 18.08 0.02
C ILE A 210 15.63 17.44 1.40
N GLY A 211 15.48 16.12 1.48
CA GLY A 211 15.13 15.37 2.70
C GLY A 211 16.28 14.58 3.33
N LEU A 212 17.47 14.62 2.77
CA LEU A 212 18.67 13.96 3.28
C LEU A 212 19.67 14.98 3.80
#